data_43ce7fb20e7c224b220ffdd45befbb17
#
_entry.id   43ce7fb20e7c224b220ffdd45befbb17
#
_cell.length_a   1.000
_cell.length_b   1.000
_cell.length_c   1.000
_cell.angle_alpha   90.00
_cell.angle_beta   90.00
_cell.angle_gamma   90.00
#
_symmetry.space_group_name_H-M   'P 1'
#
loop_
_entity.id
_entity.type
_entity.pdbx_description
1 polymer ?
#
loop_
_entity_poly.entity_id
_entity_poly.type
_entity_poly.pdbx_seq_one_letter_code
_entity_poly.pdbx_strand_id
1 'polypeptide(L)'
;MNSPQSDTSLFHRLRVILVETSRPGNIGSAARAMKTMGFSDLVLVNPRFENAREQEEAVAFASGAQDVMANSRIAGSMAEALDGCNFAAAVSARLREFSPPVLTPRQFAGHVVNDKDLRPALIFGNERFGLPNEVVEKCNVLINIPANPEYSSLNLAQAVQVLTYECRMAEVDGELAPSAIGFQGVAASVAQIEGMYTHLEEALIAIEFLNADNPKKLMPRLKRLFSRTQLEIEEVNILRGIARQILEPKQRPK
;
A
#
# COMPACT_ATOMS: atom_id res chain seq x y z
N MET A 1 -1.32 -31.96 21.53
CA MET A 1 -2.33 -31.72 20.47
C MET A 1 -2.27 -30.24 20.17
N ASN A 2 -1.59 -29.86 19.08
CA ASN A 2 -1.59 -28.47 18.61
C ASN A 2 -2.97 -28.19 18.02
N SER A 3 -3.74 -27.33 18.67
CA SER A 3 -4.93 -26.73 18.06
C SER A 3 -4.48 -26.07 16.74
N PRO A 4 -5.24 -26.19 15.65
CA PRO A 4 -4.94 -25.44 14.45
C PRO A 4 -4.99 -23.95 14.82
N GLN A 5 -3.87 -23.25 14.67
CA GLN A 5 -3.85 -21.79 14.72
C GLN A 5 -4.84 -21.33 13.66
N SER A 6 -6.00 -20.83 14.08
CA SER A 6 -6.91 -20.15 13.17
C SER A 6 -6.15 -18.97 12.60
N ASP A 7 -5.93 -19.00 11.30
CA ASP A 7 -5.29 -17.89 10.60
C ASP A 7 -6.19 -16.66 10.75
N THR A 8 -5.80 -15.76 11.66
CA THR A 8 -6.56 -14.56 12.00
C THR A 8 -6.24 -13.39 11.07
N SER A 9 -5.41 -13.61 10.07
CA SER A 9 -5.03 -12.58 9.11
C SER A 9 -6.24 -12.11 8.31
N LEU A 10 -6.34 -10.80 8.09
CA LEU A 10 -7.39 -10.20 7.28
C LEU A 10 -7.39 -10.72 5.84
N PHE A 11 -6.23 -11.16 5.32
CA PHE A 11 -6.11 -11.73 3.98
C PHE A 11 -7.00 -12.96 3.76
N HIS A 12 -7.31 -13.71 4.83
CA HIS A 12 -8.15 -14.92 4.78
C HIS A 12 -9.56 -14.74 5.34
N ARG A 13 -9.86 -13.62 6.00
CA ARG A 13 -11.19 -13.35 6.59
C ARG A 13 -12.00 -12.31 5.85
N LEU A 14 -11.39 -11.50 4.97
CA LEU A 14 -12.11 -10.49 4.20
C LEU A 14 -12.69 -11.08 2.92
N ARG A 15 -13.99 -10.91 2.76
CA ARG A 15 -14.73 -11.26 1.55
C ARG A 15 -15.07 -10.03 0.73
N VAL A 16 -14.92 -10.12 -0.59
CA VAL A 16 -15.41 -9.13 -1.55
C VAL A 16 -16.63 -9.68 -2.25
N ILE A 17 -17.73 -8.93 -2.25
CA ILE A 17 -19.00 -9.30 -2.86
C ILE A 17 -19.33 -8.27 -3.95
N LEU A 18 -19.52 -8.74 -5.19
CA LEU A 18 -19.95 -7.93 -6.32
C LEU A 18 -21.40 -8.26 -6.65
N VAL A 19 -22.29 -7.27 -6.55
CA VAL A 19 -23.74 -7.44 -6.73
C VAL A 19 -24.15 -6.97 -8.12
N GLU A 20 -24.80 -7.84 -8.89
CA GLU A 20 -25.39 -7.55 -10.21
C GLU A 20 -24.40 -6.90 -11.18
N THR A 21 -23.14 -7.33 -11.14
CA THR A 21 -22.12 -6.76 -12.02
C THR A 21 -22.52 -6.91 -13.49
N SER A 22 -22.56 -5.79 -14.19
CA SER A 22 -23.07 -5.72 -15.55
C SER A 22 -22.04 -5.97 -16.63
N ARG A 23 -20.74 -5.79 -16.31
CA ARG A 23 -19.62 -5.93 -17.24
C ARG A 23 -18.64 -7.00 -16.78
N PRO A 24 -18.42 -8.07 -17.56
CA PRO A 24 -17.48 -9.12 -17.20
C PRO A 24 -16.04 -8.61 -16.95
N GLY A 25 -15.58 -7.61 -17.70
CA GLY A 25 -14.27 -7.01 -17.52
C GLY A 25 -14.07 -6.37 -16.14
N ASN A 26 -15.14 -5.87 -15.50
CA ASN A 26 -15.04 -5.38 -14.12
C ASN A 26 -14.82 -6.50 -13.11
N ILE A 27 -15.36 -7.70 -13.34
CA ILE A 27 -15.12 -8.89 -12.52
C ILE A 27 -13.64 -9.27 -12.59
N GLY A 28 -13.10 -9.39 -13.82
CA GLY A 28 -11.69 -9.68 -14.03
C GLY A 28 -10.77 -8.64 -13.40
N SER A 29 -11.07 -7.36 -13.62
CA SER A 29 -10.30 -6.25 -13.03
C SER A 29 -10.35 -6.22 -11.50
N ALA A 30 -11.52 -6.54 -10.89
CA ALA A 30 -11.68 -6.65 -9.45
C ALA A 30 -10.88 -7.83 -8.89
N ALA A 31 -10.91 -9.00 -9.53
CA ALA A 31 -10.10 -10.15 -9.16
C ALA A 31 -8.59 -9.81 -9.18
N ARG A 32 -8.14 -9.07 -10.21
CA ARG A 32 -6.76 -8.58 -10.29
C ARG A 32 -6.43 -7.60 -9.17
N ALA A 33 -7.31 -6.66 -8.87
CA ALA A 33 -7.15 -5.72 -7.76
C ALA A 33 -7.01 -6.44 -6.42
N MET A 34 -7.88 -7.44 -6.16
CA MET A 34 -7.81 -8.27 -4.96
C MET A 34 -6.49 -9.04 -4.86
N LYS A 35 -6.11 -9.75 -5.92
CA LYS A 35 -4.89 -10.56 -5.93
C LYS A 35 -3.63 -9.74 -5.70
N THR A 36 -3.52 -8.56 -6.32
CA THR A 36 -2.38 -7.66 -6.11
C THR A 36 -2.27 -7.18 -4.67
N MET A 37 -3.39 -7.12 -3.95
CA MET A 37 -3.43 -6.77 -2.53
C MET A 37 -3.42 -7.98 -1.59
N GLY A 38 -3.40 -9.21 -2.10
CA GLY A 38 -3.28 -10.44 -1.31
C GLY A 38 -4.62 -11.05 -0.88
N PHE A 39 -5.74 -10.58 -1.43
CA PHE A 39 -7.10 -11.09 -1.13
C PHE A 39 -7.59 -12.02 -2.23
N SER A 40 -8.40 -13.03 -1.86
CA SER A 40 -8.88 -14.05 -2.80
C SER A 40 -10.35 -14.47 -2.64
N ASP A 41 -11.02 -14.19 -1.50
CA ASP A 41 -12.43 -14.57 -1.30
C ASP A 41 -13.37 -13.62 -2.05
N LEU A 42 -13.73 -14.01 -3.29
CA LEU A 42 -14.61 -13.26 -4.19
C LEU A 42 -15.95 -13.99 -4.33
N VAL A 43 -17.04 -13.26 -4.14
CA VAL A 43 -18.41 -13.75 -4.36
C VAL A 43 -19.14 -12.84 -5.34
N LEU A 44 -19.81 -13.44 -6.32
CA LEU A 44 -20.64 -12.75 -7.30
C LEU A 44 -22.12 -13.03 -6.97
N VAL A 45 -22.91 -11.99 -6.75
CA VAL A 45 -24.36 -12.12 -6.50
C VAL A 45 -25.11 -11.71 -7.77
N ASN A 46 -25.86 -12.64 -8.35
CA ASN A 46 -26.68 -12.41 -9.54
C ASN A 46 -25.93 -11.63 -10.64
N PRO A 47 -24.74 -12.05 -11.08
CA PRO A 47 -24.04 -11.38 -12.18
C PRO A 47 -24.92 -11.43 -13.43
N ARG A 48 -24.85 -10.39 -14.27
CA ARG A 48 -25.68 -10.28 -15.48
C ARG A 48 -25.59 -11.49 -16.42
N PHE A 49 -24.43 -12.14 -16.47
CA PHE A 49 -24.17 -13.30 -17.30
C PHE A 49 -23.91 -14.52 -16.41
N GLU A 50 -24.60 -15.63 -16.68
CA GLU A 50 -24.40 -16.88 -15.92
C GLU A 50 -22.94 -17.36 -15.96
N ASN A 51 -22.28 -17.21 -17.12
CA ASN A 51 -20.87 -17.53 -17.32
C ASN A 51 -19.95 -16.31 -17.18
N ALA A 52 -20.28 -15.36 -16.30
CA ALA A 52 -19.57 -14.08 -16.18
C ALA A 52 -18.05 -14.23 -15.95
N ARG A 53 -17.62 -15.31 -15.29
CA ARG A 53 -16.21 -15.60 -15.02
C ARG A 53 -15.44 -16.10 -16.25
N GLU A 54 -16.14 -16.70 -17.19
CA GLU A 54 -15.58 -17.36 -18.38
C GLU A 54 -15.62 -16.45 -19.61
N GLN A 55 -16.27 -15.30 -19.50
CA GLN A 55 -16.33 -14.34 -20.59
C GLN A 55 -14.91 -13.88 -20.96
N GLU A 56 -14.62 -13.79 -22.25
CA GLU A 56 -13.31 -13.40 -22.78
C GLU A 56 -12.80 -12.09 -22.16
N GLU A 57 -13.71 -11.12 -22.01
CA GLU A 57 -13.40 -9.83 -21.38
C GLU A 57 -12.97 -10.01 -19.90
N ALA A 58 -13.66 -10.85 -19.12
CA ALA A 58 -13.31 -11.12 -17.73
C ALA A 58 -11.93 -11.77 -17.63
N VAL A 59 -11.66 -12.77 -18.44
CA VAL A 59 -10.37 -13.49 -18.49
C VAL A 59 -9.24 -12.54 -18.88
N ALA A 60 -9.44 -11.73 -19.92
CA ALA A 60 -8.43 -10.77 -20.38
C ALA A 60 -8.07 -9.73 -19.30
N PHE A 61 -9.09 -9.16 -18.64
CA PHE A 61 -8.87 -8.14 -17.61
C PHE A 61 -8.37 -8.70 -16.27
N ALA A 62 -8.62 -9.97 -16.00
CA ALA A 62 -8.03 -10.63 -14.81
C ALA A 62 -6.52 -10.78 -14.93
N SER A 63 -5.96 -10.86 -16.16
CA SER A 63 -4.53 -11.05 -16.40
C SER A 63 -4.01 -12.27 -15.59
N GLY A 64 -3.10 -12.09 -14.62
CA GLY A 64 -2.59 -13.17 -13.77
C GLY A 64 -3.50 -13.59 -12.60
N ALA A 65 -4.75 -13.11 -12.50
CA ALA A 65 -5.66 -13.38 -11.38
C ALA A 65 -6.82 -14.35 -11.74
N GLN A 66 -6.62 -15.22 -12.74
CA GLN A 66 -7.63 -16.22 -13.14
C GLN A 66 -7.96 -17.20 -12.00
N ASP A 67 -7.02 -17.50 -11.13
CA ASP A 67 -7.23 -18.32 -9.94
C ASP A 67 -8.26 -17.71 -8.97
N VAL A 68 -8.23 -16.39 -8.73
CA VAL A 68 -9.24 -15.70 -7.90
C VAL A 68 -10.62 -15.80 -8.55
N MET A 69 -10.70 -15.63 -9.87
CA MET A 69 -11.98 -15.80 -10.60
C MET A 69 -12.48 -17.25 -10.58
N ALA A 70 -11.59 -18.22 -10.85
CA ALA A 70 -11.95 -19.63 -10.88
C ALA A 70 -12.47 -20.13 -9.52
N ASN A 71 -11.86 -19.63 -8.43
CA ASN A 71 -12.26 -19.96 -7.06
C ASN A 71 -13.44 -19.11 -6.55
N SER A 72 -13.87 -18.08 -7.29
CA SER A 72 -15.01 -17.26 -6.88
C SER A 72 -16.31 -18.07 -6.84
N ARG A 73 -17.20 -17.70 -5.92
CA ARG A 73 -18.53 -18.32 -5.80
C ARG A 73 -19.57 -17.44 -6.47
N ILE A 74 -20.59 -18.08 -7.06
CA ILE A 74 -21.81 -17.40 -7.51
C ILE A 74 -22.90 -17.69 -6.48
N ALA A 75 -23.52 -16.65 -5.96
CA ALA A 75 -24.60 -16.72 -4.99
C ALA A 75 -25.90 -16.19 -5.61
N GLY A 76 -27.00 -16.86 -5.34
CA GLY A 76 -28.34 -16.44 -5.78
C GLY A 76 -28.96 -15.36 -4.89
N SER A 77 -28.37 -15.08 -3.73
CA SER A 77 -28.87 -14.07 -2.80
C SER A 77 -27.78 -13.44 -1.95
N MET A 78 -28.06 -12.28 -1.36
CA MET A 78 -27.16 -11.65 -0.39
C MET A 78 -26.99 -12.49 0.87
N ALA A 79 -28.04 -13.21 1.32
CA ALA A 79 -27.94 -14.08 2.49
C ALA A 79 -26.92 -15.21 2.28
N GLU A 80 -26.93 -15.82 1.10
CA GLU A 80 -25.98 -16.84 0.71
C GLU A 80 -24.55 -16.26 0.57
N ALA A 81 -24.43 -15.08 -0.02
CA ALA A 81 -23.13 -14.41 -0.18
C ALA A 81 -22.49 -14.01 1.16
N LEU A 82 -23.30 -13.70 2.16
CA LEU A 82 -22.86 -13.28 3.50
C LEU A 82 -22.71 -14.46 4.48
N ASP A 83 -23.01 -15.68 4.07
CA ASP A 83 -22.85 -16.84 4.94
C ASP A 83 -21.41 -16.94 5.47
N GLY A 84 -21.28 -17.08 6.81
CA GLY A 84 -20.00 -17.06 7.51
C GLY A 84 -19.38 -15.68 7.74
N CYS A 85 -20.00 -14.59 7.26
CA CYS A 85 -19.60 -13.22 7.63
C CYS A 85 -20.41 -12.71 8.82
N ASN A 86 -19.78 -11.89 9.66
CA ASN A 86 -20.44 -11.25 10.80
C ASN A 86 -20.35 -9.72 10.79
N PHE A 87 -19.72 -9.14 9.76
CA PHE A 87 -19.60 -7.70 9.59
C PHE A 87 -19.75 -7.33 8.11
N ALA A 88 -20.85 -6.70 7.75
CA ALA A 88 -21.16 -6.30 6.37
C ALA A 88 -20.94 -4.80 6.17
N ALA A 89 -20.20 -4.43 5.14
CA ALA A 89 -19.89 -3.06 4.78
C ALA A 89 -20.30 -2.77 3.32
N ALA A 90 -21.31 -1.90 3.16
CA ALA A 90 -21.72 -1.44 1.84
C ALA A 90 -20.76 -0.36 1.33
N VAL A 91 -20.29 -0.46 0.10
CA VAL A 91 -19.46 0.57 -0.53
C VAL A 91 -20.30 1.41 -1.49
N SER A 92 -20.37 2.72 -1.25
CA SER A 92 -21.20 3.62 -2.06
C SER A 92 -20.66 5.05 -2.10
N ALA A 93 -20.65 5.65 -3.29
CA ALA A 93 -20.39 7.09 -3.43
C ALA A 93 -21.59 7.95 -2.99
N ARG A 94 -22.80 7.36 -2.98
CA ARG A 94 -24.03 8.07 -2.60
C ARG A 94 -24.32 7.86 -1.13
N LEU A 95 -24.32 8.94 -0.35
CA LEU A 95 -24.86 8.97 1.00
C LEU A 95 -26.40 8.97 0.94
N ARG A 96 -27.02 8.36 1.94
CA ARG A 96 -28.48 8.25 2.08
C ARG A 96 -28.90 8.80 3.42
N GLU A 97 -30.14 9.29 3.49
CA GLU A 97 -30.69 9.86 4.73
C GLU A 97 -30.68 8.85 5.91
N PHE A 98 -30.97 7.58 5.63
CA PHE A 98 -30.99 6.50 6.61
C PHE A 98 -29.82 5.52 6.36
N SER A 99 -28.62 6.04 6.19
CA SER A 99 -27.42 5.19 6.07
C SER A 99 -26.99 4.65 7.43
N PRO A 100 -26.44 3.43 7.51
CA PRO A 100 -25.69 3.01 8.67
C PRO A 100 -24.49 3.96 8.89
N PRO A 101 -23.75 3.86 10.02
CA PRO A 101 -22.57 4.67 10.27
C PRO A 101 -21.64 4.71 9.07
N VAL A 102 -21.17 5.91 8.70
CA VAL A 102 -20.32 6.10 7.52
C VAL A 102 -18.87 6.11 7.92
N LEU A 103 -18.07 5.28 7.26
CA LEU A 103 -16.63 5.20 7.44
C LEU A 103 -15.90 5.53 6.14
N THR A 104 -14.68 6.03 6.27
CA THR A 104 -13.71 6.05 5.17
C THR A 104 -13.07 4.67 5.00
N PRO A 105 -12.45 4.35 3.84
CA PRO A 105 -11.70 3.10 3.65
C PRO A 105 -10.68 2.83 4.75
N ARG A 106 -9.92 3.84 5.17
CA ARG A 106 -8.90 3.75 6.22
C ARG A 106 -9.50 3.44 7.60
N GLN A 107 -10.61 4.09 7.95
CA GLN A 107 -11.30 3.82 9.22
C GLN A 107 -11.85 2.40 9.26
N PHE A 108 -12.45 1.93 8.15
CA PHE A 108 -12.90 0.54 8.03
C PHE A 108 -11.73 -0.44 8.19
N ALA A 109 -10.63 -0.23 7.46
CA ALA A 109 -9.45 -1.09 7.50
C ALA A 109 -8.88 -1.20 8.93
N GLY A 110 -8.70 -0.08 9.62
CA GLY A 110 -8.25 -0.06 11.01
C GLY A 110 -9.22 -0.80 11.96
N HIS A 111 -10.53 -0.64 11.76
CA HIS A 111 -11.54 -1.33 12.58
C HIS A 111 -11.45 -2.85 12.44
N VAL A 112 -11.42 -3.36 11.20
CA VAL A 112 -11.45 -4.83 10.95
C VAL A 112 -10.11 -5.51 11.22
N VAL A 113 -8.99 -4.78 11.20
CA VAL A 113 -7.68 -5.33 11.58
C VAL A 113 -7.55 -5.45 13.08
N ASN A 114 -8.05 -4.46 13.83
CA ASN A 114 -7.97 -4.45 15.29
C ASN A 114 -8.88 -5.50 15.94
N ASP A 115 -10.00 -5.85 15.32
CA ASP A 115 -10.91 -6.87 15.80
C ASP A 115 -10.75 -8.16 14.97
N LYS A 116 -10.01 -9.12 15.52
CA LYS A 116 -9.68 -10.39 14.84
C LYS A 116 -10.88 -11.37 14.76
N ASP A 117 -11.94 -11.14 15.50
CA ASP A 117 -13.15 -11.96 15.48
C ASP A 117 -14.11 -11.56 14.34
N LEU A 118 -13.90 -10.39 13.74
CA LEU A 118 -14.67 -9.97 12.58
C LEU A 118 -14.30 -10.78 11.33
N ARG A 119 -15.33 -11.23 10.63
CA ARG A 119 -15.28 -11.78 9.28
C ARG A 119 -15.98 -10.81 8.35
N PRO A 120 -15.25 -9.78 7.87
CA PRO A 120 -15.85 -8.68 7.14
C PRO A 120 -16.17 -9.04 5.70
N ALA A 121 -17.25 -8.47 5.18
CA ALA A 121 -17.63 -8.50 3.78
C ALA A 121 -17.71 -7.07 3.23
N LEU A 122 -16.97 -6.78 2.16
CA LEU A 122 -17.08 -5.56 1.37
C LEU A 122 -18.07 -5.79 0.23
N ILE A 123 -19.14 -5.02 0.18
CA ILE A 123 -20.24 -5.20 -0.78
C ILE A 123 -20.23 -4.04 -1.76
N PHE A 124 -20.02 -4.37 -3.03
CA PHE A 124 -20.02 -3.41 -4.15
C PHE A 124 -21.22 -3.67 -5.04
N GLY A 125 -21.90 -2.60 -5.44
CA GLY A 125 -23.09 -2.67 -6.27
C GLY A 125 -22.82 -2.61 -7.77
N ASN A 126 -23.92 -2.67 -8.51
CA ASN A 126 -23.94 -2.49 -9.95
C ASN A 126 -23.32 -1.16 -10.37
N GLU A 127 -22.61 -1.16 -11.49
CA GLU A 127 -21.85 0.01 -11.99
C GLU A 127 -22.75 1.20 -12.36
N ARG A 128 -24.01 0.96 -12.72
CA ARG A 128 -24.98 2.00 -13.09
C ARG A 128 -25.83 2.46 -11.92
N PHE A 129 -26.32 1.50 -11.14
CA PHE A 129 -27.37 1.75 -10.14
C PHE A 129 -26.82 1.74 -8.71
N GLY A 130 -25.61 1.22 -8.50
CA GLY A 130 -25.05 1.03 -7.17
C GLY A 130 -25.72 -0.12 -6.41
N LEU A 131 -25.74 -0.01 -5.08
CA LEU A 131 -26.42 -0.97 -4.21
C LEU A 131 -27.88 -0.55 -3.97
N PRO A 132 -28.84 -1.51 -3.97
CA PRO A 132 -30.20 -1.26 -3.51
C PRO A 132 -30.23 -0.81 -2.05
N ASN A 133 -31.21 0.03 -1.66
CA ASN A 133 -31.36 0.49 -0.27
C ASN A 133 -31.49 -0.67 0.71
N GLU A 134 -32.26 -1.68 0.36
CA GLU A 134 -32.50 -2.89 1.15
C GLU A 134 -31.21 -3.63 1.53
N VAL A 135 -30.17 -3.57 0.67
CA VAL A 135 -28.85 -4.16 0.94
C VAL A 135 -28.07 -3.26 1.90
N VAL A 136 -28.10 -1.95 1.66
CA VAL A 136 -27.34 -0.99 2.46
C VAL A 136 -27.86 -0.92 3.89
N GLU A 137 -29.19 -0.91 4.07
CA GLU A 137 -29.84 -0.85 5.39
C GLU A 137 -29.56 -2.08 6.27
N LYS A 138 -29.20 -3.20 5.68
CA LYS A 138 -28.80 -4.43 6.39
C LYS A 138 -27.31 -4.51 6.72
N CYS A 139 -26.51 -3.56 6.23
CA CYS A 139 -25.08 -3.52 6.53
C CYS A 139 -24.79 -2.87 7.90
N ASN A 140 -23.68 -3.24 8.49
CA ASN A 140 -23.21 -2.66 9.74
C ASN A 140 -22.69 -1.23 9.53
N VAL A 141 -22.06 -0.98 8.38
CA VAL A 141 -21.49 0.32 8.01
C VAL A 141 -21.65 0.60 6.52
N LEU A 142 -21.60 1.87 6.16
CA LEU A 142 -21.45 2.35 4.81
C LEU A 142 -20.04 2.91 4.62
N ILE A 143 -19.32 2.44 3.63
CA ILE A 143 -18.01 2.99 3.30
C ILE A 143 -18.17 3.99 2.16
N ASN A 144 -17.76 5.22 2.41
CA ASN A 144 -17.68 6.26 1.40
C ASN A 144 -16.21 6.58 1.12
N ILE A 145 -15.80 6.43 -0.15
CA ILE A 145 -14.44 6.80 -0.59
C ILE A 145 -14.44 8.32 -0.80
N PRO A 146 -13.62 9.09 -0.05
CA PRO A 146 -13.50 10.52 -0.27
C PRO A 146 -12.91 10.80 -1.66
N ALA A 147 -13.77 11.14 -2.60
CA ALA A 147 -13.41 11.46 -3.98
C ALA A 147 -13.74 12.92 -4.30
N ASN A 148 -13.40 13.37 -5.52
CA ASN A 148 -13.76 14.71 -5.97
C ASN A 148 -15.29 14.90 -5.90
N PRO A 149 -15.81 15.92 -5.17
CA PRO A 149 -17.24 16.16 -5.03
C PRO A 149 -17.97 16.33 -6.38
N GLU A 150 -17.30 16.87 -7.38
CA GLU A 150 -17.87 17.09 -8.73
C GLU A 150 -17.91 15.78 -9.55
N TYR A 151 -17.07 14.79 -9.20
CA TYR A 151 -17.01 13.51 -9.90
C TYR A 151 -16.57 12.39 -8.93
N SER A 152 -17.52 11.92 -8.12
CA SER A 152 -17.25 11.01 -7.01
C SER A 152 -17.38 9.52 -7.35
N SER A 153 -17.92 9.18 -8.53
CA SER A 153 -18.16 7.79 -8.91
C SER A 153 -16.90 7.15 -9.48
N LEU A 154 -16.33 6.19 -8.75
CA LEU A 154 -15.21 5.38 -9.21
C LEU A 154 -15.73 4.21 -10.06
N ASN A 155 -14.89 3.72 -10.99
CA ASN A 155 -15.09 2.41 -11.58
C ASN A 155 -15.07 1.33 -10.47
N LEU A 156 -15.85 0.25 -10.67
CA LEU A 156 -16.01 -0.82 -9.68
C LEU A 156 -14.67 -1.40 -9.22
N ALA A 157 -13.80 -1.76 -10.16
CA ALA A 157 -12.48 -2.34 -9.82
C ALA A 157 -11.54 -1.33 -9.16
N GLN A 158 -11.65 -0.04 -9.49
CA GLN A 158 -10.90 1.01 -8.79
C GLN A 158 -11.36 1.15 -7.34
N ALA A 159 -12.67 1.08 -7.08
CA ALA A 159 -13.18 1.08 -5.71
C ALA A 159 -12.68 -0.16 -4.93
N VAL A 160 -12.70 -1.35 -5.54
CA VAL A 160 -12.15 -2.58 -4.95
C VAL A 160 -10.66 -2.39 -4.64
N GLN A 161 -9.88 -1.81 -5.57
CA GLN A 161 -8.45 -1.56 -5.37
C GLN A 161 -8.19 -0.64 -4.17
N VAL A 162 -8.95 0.46 -4.03
CA VAL A 162 -8.78 1.39 -2.90
C VAL A 162 -9.06 0.70 -1.57
N LEU A 163 -10.15 -0.05 -1.47
CA LEU A 163 -10.54 -0.73 -0.24
C LEU A 163 -9.54 -1.83 0.15
N THR A 164 -9.15 -2.66 -0.81
CA THR A 164 -8.19 -3.74 -0.56
C THR A 164 -6.79 -3.20 -0.27
N TYR A 165 -6.40 -2.07 -0.87
CA TYR A 165 -5.15 -1.38 -0.55
C TYR A 165 -5.12 -0.89 0.91
N GLU A 166 -6.15 -0.18 1.38
CA GLU A 166 -6.21 0.29 2.76
C GLU A 166 -6.25 -0.89 3.76
N CYS A 167 -6.98 -1.96 3.43
CA CYS A 167 -7.00 -3.17 4.23
C CYS A 167 -5.62 -3.85 4.31
N ARG A 168 -4.89 -3.92 3.17
CA ARG A 168 -3.53 -4.43 3.15
C ARG A 168 -2.59 -3.57 3.99
N MET A 169 -2.64 -2.25 3.80
CA MET A 169 -1.78 -1.32 4.55
C MET A 169 -2.00 -1.43 6.05
N ALA A 170 -3.25 -1.56 6.49
CA ALA A 170 -3.57 -1.74 7.90
C ALA A 170 -3.11 -3.11 8.45
N GLU A 171 -3.23 -4.19 7.68
CA GLU A 171 -2.82 -5.54 8.10
C GLU A 171 -1.30 -5.68 8.22
N VAL A 172 -0.53 -5.02 7.33
CA VAL A 172 0.94 -5.10 7.29
C VAL A 172 1.60 -3.90 7.99
N ASP A 173 0.89 -3.21 8.85
CA ASP A 173 1.34 -1.98 9.52
C ASP A 173 2.72 -2.17 10.15
N GLY A 174 3.72 -1.40 9.66
CA GLY A 174 5.10 -1.46 10.10
C GLY A 174 5.97 -2.60 9.55
N GLU A 175 5.40 -3.59 8.83
CA GLU A 175 6.16 -4.69 8.24
C GLU A 175 6.56 -4.44 6.77
N LEU A 176 6.12 -3.33 6.19
CA LEU A 176 6.59 -2.92 4.87
C LEU A 176 8.03 -2.44 4.99
N ALA A 177 8.97 -3.37 4.85
CA ALA A 177 10.33 -2.97 4.54
C ALA A 177 10.30 -2.07 3.31
N PRO A 178 10.89 -0.86 3.35
CA PRO A 178 11.05 -0.08 2.14
C PRO A 178 11.71 -0.99 1.11
N SER A 179 11.12 -1.11 -0.07
CA SER A 179 11.75 -1.90 -1.12
C SER A 179 13.15 -1.30 -1.31
N ALA A 180 14.17 -2.14 -1.18
CA ALA A 180 15.54 -1.72 -1.38
C ALA A 180 15.72 -1.36 -2.87
N ILE A 181 15.29 -0.14 -3.22
CA ILE A 181 15.58 0.45 -4.52
C ILE A 181 16.93 1.11 -4.37
N GLY A 182 17.93 0.52 -4.98
CA GLY A 182 19.31 0.97 -4.91
C GLY A 182 20.16 0.20 -3.88
N PHE A 183 21.43 0.47 -3.89
CA PHE A 183 22.38 -0.06 -2.92
C PHE A 183 22.20 0.67 -1.59
N GLN A 184 21.94 -0.05 -0.52
CA GLN A 184 21.92 0.47 0.85
C GLN A 184 23.10 -0.15 1.60
N GLY A 185 24.07 0.68 1.92
CA GLY A 185 25.23 0.31 2.71
C GLY A 185 24.95 0.37 4.21
N VAL A 186 25.99 0.10 4.99
CA VAL A 186 25.95 0.22 6.44
C VAL A 186 26.12 1.68 6.83
N ALA A 187 25.25 2.21 7.69
CA ALA A 187 25.35 3.59 8.18
C ALA A 187 26.70 3.82 8.89
N ALA A 188 27.35 4.93 8.56
CA ALA A 188 28.60 5.31 9.20
C ALA A 188 28.39 5.70 10.67
N SER A 189 29.27 5.24 11.54
CA SER A 189 29.26 5.65 12.94
C SER A 189 29.63 7.13 13.11
N VAL A 190 29.19 7.74 14.20
CA VAL A 190 29.55 9.13 14.55
C VAL A 190 31.06 9.34 14.52
N ALA A 191 31.84 8.39 15.04
CA ALA A 191 33.32 8.46 15.04
C ALA A 191 33.90 8.47 13.62
N GLN A 192 33.34 7.68 12.70
CA GLN A 192 33.79 7.66 11.29
C GLN A 192 33.47 8.99 10.59
N ILE A 193 32.30 9.55 10.83
CA ILE A 193 31.87 10.84 10.29
C ILE A 193 32.74 11.99 10.84
N GLU A 194 33.02 12.01 12.14
CA GLU A 194 33.90 13.03 12.71
C GLU A 194 35.33 12.90 12.17
N GLY A 195 35.87 11.68 12.03
CA GLY A 195 37.16 11.46 11.38
C GLY A 195 37.20 11.91 9.91
N MET A 196 36.10 11.80 9.20
CA MET A 196 35.95 12.35 7.84
C MET A 196 36.02 13.88 7.85
N TYR A 197 35.32 14.54 8.77
CA TYR A 197 35.36 16.01 8.87
C TYR A 197 36.76 16.53 9.19
N THR A 198 37.50 15.86 10.08
CA THR A 198 38.91 16.22 10.39
C THR A 198 39.76 16.15 9.13
N HIS A 199 39.74 15.04 8.40
CA HIS A 199 40.45 14.90 7.14
C HIS A 199 40.05 15.94 6.09
N LEU A 200 38.76 16.23 5.98
CA LEU A 200 38.25 17.21 5.02
C LEU A 200 38.74 18.62 5.38
N GLU A 201 38.72 18.97 6.67
CA GLU A 201 39.22 20.26 7.14
C GLU A 201 40.71 20.44 6.84
N GLU A 202 41.54 19.43 7.15
CA GLU A 202 42.98 19.43 6.84
C GLU A 202 43.22 19.59 5.31
N ALA A 203 42.49 18.86 4.49
CA ALA A 203 42.58 18.95 3.02
C ALA A 203 42.21 20.33 2.50
N LEU A 204 41.14 20.92 3.03
CA LEU A 204 40.67 22.25 2.63
C LEU A 204 41.65 23.36 3.04
N ILE A 205 42.34 23.20 4.15
CA ILE A 205 43.41 24.09 4.57
C ILE A 205 44.64 23.94 3.64
N ALA A 206 45.01 22.71 3.30
CA ALA A 206 46.18 22.43 2.46
C ALA A 206 46.07 23.04 1.05
N ILE A 207 44.84 23.17 0.50
CA ILE A 207 44.60 23.82 -0.79
C ILE A 207 44.21 25.31 -0.68
N GLU A 208 44.37 25.89 0.51
CA GLU A 208 44.05 27.31 0.79
C GLU A 208 42.58 27.70 0.58
N PHE A 209 41.67 26.71 0.49
CA PHE A 209 40.24 26.95 0.41
C PHE A 209 39.65 27.36 1.76
N LEU A 210 40.18 26.82 2.85
CA LEU A 210 39.86 27.18 4.23
C LEU A 210 41.07 27.86 4.87
N ASN A 211 40.89 29.09 5.32
CA ASN A 211 41.91 29.78 6.08
C ASN A 211 41.87 29.34 7.55
N ALA A 212 42.96 28.73 8.06
CA ALA A 212 43.06 28.22 9.43
C ALA A 212 42.88 29.33 10.48
N ASP A 213 43.40 30.54 10.22
CA ASP A 213 43.32 31.69 11.14
C ASP A 213 41.94 32.35 11.11
N ASN A 214 41.16 32.16 10.03
CA ASN A 214 39.81 32.72 9.89
C ASN A 214 38.88 31.72 9.18
N PRO A 215 38.49 30.62 9.84
CA PRO A 215 37.72 29.54 9.21
C PRO A 215 36.25 29.91 8.88
N LYS A 216 35.79 31.09 9.31
CA LYS A 216 34.40 31.54 9.13
C LYS A 216 33.40 30.47 9.60
N LYS A 217 32.40 30.19 8.74
CA LYS A 217 31.36 29.17 9.03
C LYS A 217 31.39 28.00 8.03
N LEU A 218 32.55 27.71 7.42
CA LEU A 218 32.60 26.68 6.34
C LEU A 218 32.36 25.28 6.92
N MET A 219 33.14 24.86 7.93
CA MET A 219 32.98 23.54 8.53
C MET A 219 31.58 23.31 9.14
N PRO A 220 30.99 24.25 9.90
CA PRO A 220 29.59 24.12 10.34
C PRO A 220 28.60 23.98 9.19
N ARG A 221 28.84 24.63 8.04
CA ARG A 221 27.97 24.48 6.86
C ARG A 221 28.13 23.12 6.19
N LEU A 222 29.35 22.60 6.09
CA LEU A 222 29.61 21.26 5.56
C LEU A 222 29.01 20.17 6.47
N LYS A 223 29.17 20.30 7.78
CA LYS A 223 28.52 19.41 8.76
C LYS A 223 27.00 19.41 8.58
N ARG A 224 26.38 20.60 8.43
CA ARG A 224 24.95 20.71 8.15
C ARG A 224 24.56 20.13 6.78
N LEU A 225 25.41 20.23 5.76
CA LEU A 225 25.16 19.66 4.43
C LEU A 225 25.07 18.13 4.54
N PHE A 226 26.09 17.51 5.09
CA PHE A 226 26.18 16.06 5.19
C PHE A 226 25.22 15.46 6.24
N SER A 227 24.81 16.21 7.28
CA SER A 227 23.84 15.71 8.25
C SER A 227 22.46 15.37 7.67
N ARG A 228 22.19 15.80 6.44
CA ARG A 228 20.91 15.53 5.73
C ARG A 228 20.92 14.20 4.98
N THR A 229 22.08 13.55 4.81
CA THR A 229 22.25 12.42 3.89
C THR A 229 22.33 11.06 4.58
N GLN A 230 22.45 10.98 5.92
CA GLN A 230 22.66 9.71 6.63
C GLN A 230 23.80 8.89 5.99
N LEU A 231 25.02 9.47 5.98
CA LEU A 231 26.18 8.92 5.30
C LEU A 231 26.43 7.44 5.64
N GLU A 232 26.70 6.66 4.61
CA GLU A 232 27.16 5.27 4.70
C GLU A 232 28.69 5.18 4.84
N ILE A 233 29.19 4.04 5.33
CA ILE A 233 30.64 3.82 5.52
C ILE A 233 31.40 4.05 4.21
N GLU A 234 30.86 3.60 3.08
CA GLU A 234 31.51 3.73 1.78
C GLU A 234 31.56 5.19 1.31
N GLU A 235 30.52 5.96 1.57
CA GLU A 235 30.49 7.39 1.25
C GLU A 235 31.50 8.18 2.08
N VAL A 236 31.60 7.86 3.37
CA VAL A 236 32.64 8.39 4.26
C VAL A 236 34.04 8.05 3.74
N ASN A 237 34.26 6.80 3.30
CA ASN A 237 35.53 6.37 2.74
C ASN A 237 35.87 7.08 1.43
N ILE A 238 34.90 7.34 0.57
CA ILE A 238 35.09 8.14 -0.66
C ILE A 238 35.55 9.54 -0.30
N LEU A 239 34.87 10.22 0.62
CA LEU A 239 35.23 11.59 1.04
C LEU A 239 36.61 11.64 1.70
N ARG A 240 36.92 10.65 2.55
CA ARG A 240 38.28 10.52 3.12
C ARG A 240 39.34 10.23 2.06
N GLY A 241 39.01 9.42 1.04
CA GLY A 241 39.89 9.16 -0.09
C GLY A 241 40.21 10.42 -0.90
N ILE A 242 39.20 11.27 -1.13
CA ILE A 242 39.38 12.58 -1.77
C ILE A 242 40.30 13.48 -0.92
N ALA A 243 40.02 13.61 0.38
CA ALA A 243 40.83 14.40 1.28
C ALA A 243 42.29 13.91 1.33
N ARG A 244 42.51 12.59 1.41
CA ARG A 244 43.86 12.00 1.36
C ARG A 244 44.58 12.29 0.05
N GLN A 245 43.88 12.22 -1.11
CA GLN A 245 44.52 12.51 -2.39
C GLN A 245 44.92 14.00 -2.52
N ILE A 246 44.22 14.88 -1.82
CA ILE A 246 44.59 16.31 -1.73
C ILE A 246 45.84 16.48 -0.86
N LEU A 247 45.91 15.81 0.31
CA LEU A 247 47.01 15.90 1.24
C LEU A 247 48.31 15.20 0.74
N GLU A 248 48.13 14.10 0.02
CA GLU A 248 49.22 13.26 -0.50
C GLU A 248 49.09 13.13 -2.04
N PRO A 249 49.34 14.20 -2.81
CA PRO A 249 49.18 14.10 -4.27
C PRO A 249 50.23 13.14 -4.86
N LYS A 250 49.76 12.08 -5.52
CA LYS A 250 50.65 11.17 -6.23
C LYS A 250 51.40 11.94 -7.29
N GLN A 251 52.74 11.94 -7.26
CA GLN A 251 53.54 12.45 -8.35
C GLN A 251 53.20 11.66 -9.61
N ARG A 252 52.63 12.32 -10.63
CA ARG A 252 52.46 11.70 -11.92
C ARG A 252 53.88 11.53 -12.52
N PRO A 253 54.28 10.32 -12.91
CA PRO A 253 55.49 10.19 -13.73
C PRO A 253 55.34 11.04 -14.98
N LYS A 254 56.35 11.82 -15.30
CA LYS A 254 56.45 12.64 -16.52
C LYS A 254 56.53 11.74 -17.74
#